data_c19e843843bb3ff45912c8dc3b7b22fa
#
_entry.id   c19e843843bb3ff45912c8dc3b7b22fa
#
_cell.length_a   1.000
_cell.length_b   1.000
_cell.length_c   1.000
_cell.angle_alpha   90.00
_cell.angle_beta   90.00
_cell.angle_gamma   90.00
#
_symmetry.space_group_name_H-M   'P 1'
#
loop_
_entity.id
_entity.type
_entity.pdbx_description
1 polymer ?
#
loop_
_entity_poly.entity_id
_entity_poly.type
_entity_poly.pdbx_seq_one_letter_code
_entity_poly.pdbx_strand_id
1 'polypeptide(L)'
;MLSFYHFEMLFERMMYNLYMDIRKYIADYKPYNEQEANDQKQMLKWIDTGLDLFIRENGMAHFTSSAWVCDQSHQHILMAYHNIYQSYSWLGGHNDGDQDFKHVACKEVKEESGVEHLKLLSDAIFSLEILTVDGHIKHGVYVPGHLHLNLTYVFEADRNDPVFVKEDENSAVNWFAKQEAIEKSSEEWFRTHIYNKLNEKLELLDQKK
;
A
#
# COMPACT_ATOMS: atom_id res chain seq x y z
N MET A 1 24.37 -24.66 -24.18
CA MET A 1 23.39 -25.02 -23.13
C MET A 1 23.98 -24.59 -21.80
N LEU A 2 23.47 -23.50 -21.18
CA LEU A 2 23.87 -23.10 -19.84
C LEU A 2 23.51 -24.23 -18.87
N SER A 3 24.44 -24.66 -18.00
CA SER A 3 24.16 -25.74 -17.06
C SER A 3 23.13 -25.25 -16.04
N PHE A 4 22.34 -26.17 -15.48
CA PHE A 4 21.35 -25.91 -14.43
C PHE A 4 21.97 -25.06 -13.28
N TYR A 5 23.18 -25.40 -12.85
CA TYR A 5 23.95 -24.64 -11.85
C TYR A 5 24.24 -23.18 -12.23
N HIS A 6 24.44 -22.91 -13.51
CA HIS A 6 24.69 -21.53 -13.96
C HIS A 6 23.41 -20.69 -13.93
N PHE A 7 22.26 -21.33 -14.20
CA PHE A 7 20.95 -20.69 -14.10
C PHE A 7 20.60 -20.39 -12.62
N GLU A 8 20.81 -21.35 -11.71
CA GLU A 8 20.61 -21.13 -10.27
C GLU A 8 21.47 -19.99 -9.73
N MET A 9 22.77 -19.99 -10.03
CA MET A 9 23.67 -18.89 -9.60
C MET A 9 23.23 -17.52 -10.13
N LEU A 10 22.76 -17.44 -11.37
CA LEU A 10 22.28 -16.17 -11.93
C LEU A 10 20.98 -15.72 -11.26
N PHE A 11 20.09 -16.65 -10.99
CA PHE A 11 18.83 -16.40 -10.29
C PHE A 11 19.10 -15.94 -8.84
N GLU A 12 19.93 -16.63 -8.08
CA GLU A 12 20.32 -16.24 -6.72
C GLU A 12 20.95 -14.84 -6.69
N ARG A 13 21.85 -14.55 -7.66
CA ARG A 13 22.48 -13.24 -7.77
C ARG A 13 21.49 -12.14 -8.14
N MET A 14 20.53 -12.45 -9.01
CA MET A 14 19.46 -11.52 -9.39
C MET A 14 18.57 -11.23 -8.19
N MET A 15 18.14 -12.24 -7.45
CA MET A 15 17.36 -12.11 -6.24
C MET A 15 18.10 -11.33 -5.16
N TYR A 16 19.38 -11.62 -4.93
CA TYR A 16 20.23 -10.89 -3.98
C TYR A 16 20.30 -9.40 -4.33
N ASN A 17 20.56 -9.05 -5.58
CA ASN A 17 20.63 -7.65 -6.02
C ASN A 17 19.28 -6.95 -5.81
N LEU A 18 18.18 -7.61 -6.14
CA LEU A 18 16.83 -7.11 -5.94
C LEU A 18 16.55 -6.78 -4.47
N TYR A 19 16.83 -7.72 -3.57
CA TYR A 19 16.64 -7.49 -2.13
C TYR A 19 17.53 -6.34 -1.62
N MET A 20 18.74 -6.19 -2.16
CA MET A 20 19.62 -5.07 -1.82
C MET A 20 19.07 -3.74 -2.31
N ASP A 21 18.46 -3.69 -3.50
CA ASP A 21 17.83 -2.48 -4.05
C ASP A 21 16.60 -2.06 -3.22
N ILE A 22 15.74 -3.02 -2.86
CA ILE A 22 14.55 -2.77 -2.03
C ILE A 22 14.95 -2.38 -0.60
N ARG A 23 15.91 -3.07 -0.04
CA ARG A 23 16.46 -2.73 1.27
C ARG A 23 16.95 -1.29 1.30
N LYS A 24 17.69 -0.89 0.27
CA LYS A 24 18.18 0.48 0.12
C LYS A 24 17.02 1.46 -0.05
N TYR A 25 16.05 1.16 -0.89
CA TYR A 25 14.87 1.99 -1.14
C TYR A 25 14.10 2.28 0.14
N ILE A 26 13.87 1.25 0.97
CA ILE A 26 13.20 1.41 2.27
C ILE A 26 14.11 2.12 3.29
N ALA A 27 15.42 1.83 3.31
CA ALA A 27 16.36 2.49 4.22
C ALA A 27 16.55 3.99 3.93
N ASP A 28 16.45 4.40 2.68
CA ASP A 28 16.56 5.80 2.25
C ASP A 28 15.31 6.63 2.59
N TYR A 29 14.17 5.98 2.88
CA TYR A 29 12.95 6.64 3.31
C TYR A 29 13.18 7.47 4.58
N LYS A 30 12.60 8.66 4.62
CA LYS A 30 12.68 9.57 5.78
C LYS A 30 11.39 9.49 6.59
N PRO A 31 11.38 8.77 7.71
CA PRO A 31 10.19 8.62 8.52
C PRO A 31 9.64 9.97 8.99
N TYR A 32 8.33 10.10 8.93
CA TYR A 32 7.61 11.29 9.37
C TYR A 32 7.50 11.39 10.89
N ASN A 33 7.32 10.24 11.55
CA ASN A 33 7.12 10.15 12.99
C ASN A 33 7.78 8.88 13.57
N GLU A 34 7.61 8.66 14.87
CA GLU A 34 8.17 7.52 15.59
C GLU A 34 7.59 6.18 15.10
N GLN A 35 6.29 6.13 14.75
CA GLN A 35 5.65 4.92 14.21
C GLN A 35 6.34 4.50 12.92
N GLU A 36 6.45 5.39 11.92
CA GLU A 36 7.13 5.07 10.65
C GLU A 36 8.61 4.70 10.87
N ALA A 37 9.31 5.34 11.82
CA ALA A 37 10.69 5.02 12.12
C ALA A 37 10.88 3.62 12.71
N ASN A 38 9.94 3.17 13.53
CA ASN A 38 9.97 1.83 14.10
C ASN A 38 9.53 0.77 13.08
N ASP A 39 8.50 1.07 12.30
CA ASP A 39 8.03 0.19 11.22
C ASP A 39 9.11 0.01 10.13
N GLN A 40 9.80 1.08 9.74
CA GLN A 40 10.94 1.01 8.82
C GLN A 40 12.03 0.05 9.34
N LYS A 41 12.43 0.20 10.61
CA LYS A 41 13.43 -0.67 11.24
C LYS A 41 12.99 -2.14 11.24
N GLN A 42 11.72 -2.39 11.53
CA GLN A 42 11.18 -3.74 11.56
C GLN A 42 11.04 -4.30 10.14
N MET A 43 10.64 -3.50 9.17
CA MET A 43 10.54 -3.88 7.76
C MET A 43 11.92 -4.27 7.19
N LEU A 44 12.97 -3.52 7.53
CA LEU A 44 14.35 -3.86 7.17
C LEU A 44 14.79 -5.22 7.76
N LYS A 45 14.38 -5.55 8.99
CA LYS A 45 14.66 -6.87 9.58
C LYS A 45 13.94 -7.99 8.83
N TRP A 46 12.69 -7.77 8.37
CA TRP A 46 11.99 -8.74 7.54
C TRP A 46 12.72 -8.98 6.22
N ILE A 47 13.20 -7.92 5.55
CA ILE A 47 13.99 -8.03 4.32
C ILE A 47 15.28 -8.82 4.60
N ASP A 48 15.95 -8.56 5.70
CA ASP A 48 17.20 -9.24 6.09
C ASP A 48 17.00 -10.74 6.41
N THR A 49 15.76 -11.25 6.51
CA THR A 49 15.49 -12.70 6.63
C THR A 49 15.75 -13.46 5.35
N GLY A 50 15.77 -12.79 4.19
CA GLY A 50 15.89 -13.42 2.88
C GLY A 50 14.65 -14.20 2.42
N LEU A 51 13.53 -14.11 3.16
CA LEU A 51 12.26 -14.69 2.72
C LEU A 51 11.69 -13.89 1.54
N ASP A 52 10.99 -14.57 0.64
CA ASP A 52 10.27 -13.87 -0.42
C ASP A 52 9.07 -13.13 0.19
N LEU A 53 9.18 -11.82 0.25
CA LEU A 53 8.17 -10.92 0.82
C LEU A 53 7.23 -10.35 -0.26
N PHE A 54 7.44 -10.68 -1.54
CA PHE A 54 6.59 -10.18 -2.62
C PHE A 54 5.39 -11.06 -2.89
N ILE A 55 5.34 -12.26 -2.32
CA ILE A 55 4.28 -13.23 -2.55
C ILE A 55 3.47 -13.45 -1.28
N ARG A 56 2.14 -13.57 -1.43
CA ARG A 56 1.21 -13.83 -0.30
C ARG A 56 1.30 -15.25 0.25
N GLU A 57 1.97 -16.17 -0.45
CA GLU A 57 2.32 -17.51 0.04
C GLU A 57 3.25 -17.43 1.26
N ASN A 58 3.99 -16.33 1.42
CA ASN A 58 4.61 -16.02 2.70
C ASN A 58 3.53 -15.60 3.71
N GLY A 59 3.00 -16.59 4.40
CA GLY A 59 1.88 -16.45 5.34
C GLY A 59 2.23 -15.72 6.65
N MET A 60 3.46 -15.22 6.82
CA MET A 60 3.85 -14.45 8.01
C MET A 60 3.88 -12.95 7.73
N ALA A 61 4.49 -12.56 6.63
CA ALA A 61 4.59 -11.15 6.22
C ALA A 61 4.83 -11.05 4.71
N HIS A 62 4.17 -10.10 4.05
CA HIS A 62 4.41 -9.81 2.64
C HIS A 62 4.13 -8.34 2.30
N PHE A 63 4.69 -7.88 1.19
CA PHE A 63 4.51 -6.50 0.75
C PHE A 63 3.12 -6.24 0.20
N THR A 64 2.63 -5.04 0.53
CA THR A 64 1.43 -4.44 -0.04
C THR A 64 1.71 -3.01 -0.47
N SER A 65 0.94 -2.53 -1.43
CA SER A 65 1.02 -1.16 -1.93
C SER A 65 -0.33 -0.49 -1.82
N SER A 66 -0.35 0.70 -1.22
CA SER A 66 -1.57 1.48 -1.05
C SER A 66 -1.46 2.85 -1.69
N ALA A 67 -2.60 3.42 -2.00
CA ALA A 67 -2.74 4.74 -2.59
C ALA A 67 -3.57 5.65 -1.69
N TRP A 68 -3.03 6.83 -1.34
CA TRP A 68 -3.80 7.95 -0.83
C TRP A 68 -4.18 8.82 -2.01
N VAL A 69 -5.43 8.73 -2.46
CA VAL A 69 -5.90 9.40 -3.67
C VAL A 69 -6.68 10.64 -3.27
N CYS A 70 -6.17 11.83 -3.62
CA CYS A 70 -6.85 13.10 -3.41
C CYS A 70 -7.40 13.68 -4.71
N ASP A 71 -8.39 14.57 -4.59
CA ASP A 71 -8.86 15.39 -5.72
C ASP A 71 -7.87 16.53 -6.03
N GLN A 72 -8.09 17.24 -7.13
CA GLN A 72 -7.24 18.36 -7.58
C GLN A 72 -7.15 19.51 -6.56
N SER A 73 -8.13 19.64 -5.66
CA SER A 73 -8.12 20.65 -4.58
C SER A 73 -7.38 20.17 -3.33
N HIS A 74 -7.01 18.89 -3.26
CA HIS A 74 -6.48 18.19 -2.09
C HIS A 74 -7.38 18.29 -0.85
N GLN A 75 -8.68 18.49 -1.05
CA GLN A 75 -9.67 18.57 0.04
C GLN A 75 -10.52 17.32 0.18
N HIS A 76 -10.54 16.44 -0.84
CA HIS A 76 -11.32 15.20 -0.83
C HIS A 76 -10.41 14.00 -1.07
N ILE A 77 -10.77 12.89 -0.44
CA ILE A 77 -10.06 11.62 -0.51
C ILE A 77 -10.99 10.54 -1.07
N LEU A 78 -10.50 9.75 -2.00
CA LEU A 78 -11.21 8.59 -2.54
C LEU A 78 -11.00 7.39 -1.63
N MET A 79 -12.10 6.75 -1.24
CA MET A 79 -12.08 5.54 -0.41
C MET A 79 -13.04 4.50 -0.94
N ALA A 80 -12.73 3.21 -0.72
CA ALA A 80 -13.59 2.08 -1.00
C ALA A 80 -14.14 1.46 0.29
N TYR A 81 -15.38 0.99 0.27
CA TYR A 81 -15.96 0.23 1.39
C TYR A 81 -15.60 -1.25 1.25
N HIS A 82 -14.67 -1.70 2.06
CA HIS A 82 -14.14 -3.06 2.03
C HIS A 82 -15.07 -4.04 2.74
N ASN A 83 -15.56 -5.08 2.04
CA ASN A 83 -16.57 -6.00 2.54
C ASN A 83 -16.11 -6.86 3.73
N ILE A 84 -14.82 -7.27 3.76
CA ILE A 84 -14.27 -8.09 4.86
C ILE A 84 -14.15 -7.26 6.14
N TYR A 85 -13.61 -6.05 6.06
CA TYR A 85 -13.39 -5.18 7.22
C TYR A 85 -14.63 -4.37 7.61
N GLN A 86 -15.66 -4.33 6.74
CA GLN A 86 -16.89 -3.52 6.92
C GLN A 86 -16.55 -2.06 7.24
N SER A 87 -15.59 -1.51 6.51
CA SER A 87 -15.02 -0.19 6.75
C SER A 87 -14.68 0.48 5.43
N TYR A 88 -14.80 1.81 5.38
CA TYR A 88 -14.12 2.57 4.34
C TYR A 88 -12.62 2.58 4.60
N SER A 89 -11.86 2.29 3.57
CA SER A 89 -10.41 2.28 3.59
C SER A 89 -9.82 2.93 2.33
N TRP A 90 -8.55 3.26 2.40
CA TRP A 90 -7.76 3.60 1.21
C TRP A 90 -7.78 2.48 0.17
N LEU A 91 -7.31 2.76 -1.03
CA LEU A 91 -7.21 1.78 -2.10
C LEU A 91 -5.83 1.12 -2.08
N GLY A 92 -5.76 -0.17 -2.36
CA GLY A 92 -4.49 -0.89 -2.40
C GLY A 92 -4.62 -2.39 -2.29
N GLY A 93 -3.52 -3.08 -2.57
CA GLY A 93 -3.51 -4.54 -2.59
C GLY A 93 -2.12 -5.15 -2.45
N HIS A 94 -2.07 -6.44 -2.69
CA HIS A 94 -0.84 -7.23 -2.59
C HIS A 94 0.05 -7.02 -3.81
N ASN A 95 1.35 -7.07 -3.59
CA ASN A 95 2.31 -6.97 -4.69
C ASN A 95 2.30 -8.20 -5.60
N ASP A 96 2.02 -9.41 -5.08
CA ASP A 96 1.88 -10.66 -5.83
C ASP A 96 2.99 -10.91 -6.87
N GLY A 97 4.23 -10.66 -6.44
CA GLY A 97 5.43 -10.81 -7.27
C GLY A 97 5.83 -9.54 -8.04
N ASP A 98 4.98 -8.53 -8.12
CA ASP A 98 5.35 -7.24 -8.72
C ASP A 98 6.20 -6.42 -7.74
N GLN A 99 7.33 -5.93 -8.24
CA GLN A 99 8.34 -5.22 -7.44
C GLN A 99 8.24 -3.70 -7.59
N ASP A 100 7.42 -3.22 -8.50
CA ASP A 100 7.10 -1.81 -8.64
C ASP A 100 5.89 -1.43 -7.78
N PHE A 101 6.14 -1.04 -6.55
CA PHE A 101 5.11 -0.63 -5.60
C PHE A 101 4.21 0.49 -6.11
N LYS A 102 4.74 1.43 -6.90
CA LYS A 102 3.95 2.52 -7.50
C LYS A 102 3.01 1.98 -8.56
N HIS A 103 3.50 1.07 -9.39
CA HIS A 103 2.69 0.38 -10.38
C HIS A 103 1.54 -0.38 -9.72
N VAL A 104 1.83 -1.15 -8.66
CA VAL A 104 0.81 -1.89 -7.90
C VAL A 104 -0.21 -0.93 -7.30
N ALA A 105 0.21 0.12 -6.59
CA ALA A 105 -0.71 1.10 -6.00
C ALA A 105 -1.61 1.76 -7.08
N CYS A 106 -1.04 2.14 -8.22
CA CYS A 106 -1.79 2.71 -9.35
C CYS A 106 -2.79 1.71 -9.95
N LYS A 107 -2.37 0.46 -10.13
CA LYS A 107 -3.18 -0.64 -10.65
C LYS A 107 -4.38 -0.90 -9.74
N GLU A 108 -4.15 -1.01 -8.43
CA GLU A 108 -5.21 -1.26 -7.45
C GLU A 108 -6.25 -0.13 -7.42
N VAL A 109 -5.83 1.15 -7.51
CA VAL A 109 -6.79 2.25 -7.63
C VAL A 109 -7.71 2.06 -8.84
N LYS A 110 -7.15 1.72 -10.00
CA LYS A 110 -7.93 1.50 -11.22
C LYS A 110 -8.88 0.31 -11.09
N GLU A 111 -8.40 -0.80 -10.54
CA GLU A 111 -9.20 -2.01 -10.37
C GLU A 111 -10.33 -1.83 -9.35
N GLU A 112 -10.06 -1.17 -8.22
CA GLU A 112 -11.02 -1.02 -7.14
C GLU A 112 -12.00 0.14 -7.33
N SER A 113 -11.62 1.19 -8.08
CA SER A 113 -12.45 2.39 -8.21
C SER A 113 -12.84 2.74 -9.64
N GLY A 114 -12.21 2.15 -10.66
CA GLY A 114 -12.41 2.50 -12.06
C GLY A 114 -11.81 3.84 -12.49
N VAL A 115 -11.10 4.55 -11.61
CA VAL A 115 -10.42 5.80 -11.95
C VAL A 115 -9.24 5.53 -12.86
N GLU A 116 -9.28 6.01 -14.10
CA GLU A 116 -8.26 5.74 -15.12
C GLU A 116 -7.12 6.77 -15.10
N HIS A 117 -7.42 8.04 -14.80
CA HIS A 117 -6.47 9.14 -14.89
C HIS A 117 -5.93 9.50 -13.52
N LEU A 118 -4.75 8.95 -13.20
CA LEU A 118 -4.05 9.18 -11.96
C LEU A 118 -2.75 9.95 -12.22
N LYS A 119 -2.53 11.01 -11.45
CA LYS A 119 -1.28 11.75 -11.43
C LYS A 119 -0.55 11.46 -10.14
N LEU A 120 0.62 10.82 -10.22
CA LEU A 120 1.49 10.62 -9.07
C LEU A 120 2.03 11.98 -8.59
N LEU A 121 1.83 12.30 -7.31
CA LEU A 121 2.27 13.58 -6.74
C LEU A 121 3.71 13.54 -6.21
N SER A 122 4.23 12.35 -5.94
CA SER A 122 5.62 12.13 -5.48
C SER A 122 6.13 10.78 -5.93
N ASP A 123 7.34 10.73 -6.47
CA ASP A 123 8.05 9.47 -6.80
C ASP A 123 8.57 8.72 -5.56
N ALA A 124 8.71 9.42 -4.43
CA ALA A 124 9.15 8.83 -3.18
C ALA A 124 7.99 8.12 -2.47
N ILE A 125 8.33 7.16 -1.61
CA ILE A 125 7.37 6.57 -0.66
C ILE A 125 6.72 7.72 0.11
N PHE A 126 5.39 7.78 0.06
CA PHE A 126 4.64 8.80 0.78
C PHE A 126 4.47 8.44 2.25
N SER A 127 4.19 7.18 2.55
CA SER A 127 4.09 6.67 3.91
C SER A 127 4.48 5.19 3.97
N LEU A 128 4.90 4.72 5.13
CA LEU A 128 5.34 3.35 5.35
C LEU A 128 4.75 2.83 6.68
N GLU A 129 4.11 1.67 6.63
CA GLU A 129 3.43 1.05 7.76
C GLU A 129 3.61 -0.47 7.81
N ILE A 130 3.68 -1.04 9.02
CA ILE A 130 3.42 -2.46 9.22
C ILE A 130 2.00 -2.61 9.76
N LEU A 131 1.15 -3.24 8.97
CA LEU A 131 -0.27 -3.43 9.29
C LEU A 131 -0.50 -4.87 9.73
N THR A 132 -1.26 -5.04 10.80
CA THR A 132 -1.70 -6.37 11.25
C THR A 132 -2.98 -6.76 10.53
N VAL A 133 -3.00 -7.98 10.01
CA VAL A 133 -4.20 -8.59 9.43
C VAL A 133 -4.66 -9.71 10.34
N ASP A 134 -5.87 -9.59 10.86
CA ASP A 134 -6.48 -10.64 11.66
C ASP A 134 -6.82 -11.88 10.82
N GLY A 135 -6.82 -13.06 11.46
CA GLY A 135 -7.27 -14.28 10.81
C GLY A 135 -8.71 -14.14 10.33
N HIS A 136 -8.97 -14.48 9.07
CA HIS A 136 -10.27 -14.29 8.45
C HIS A 136 -10.61 -15.42 7.46
N ILE A 137 -11.86 -15.45 6.99
CA ILE A 137 -12.29 -16.36 5.93
C ILE A 137 -12.33 -15.61 4.60
N LYS A 138 -11.55 -16.08 3.61
CA LYS A 138 -11.58 -15.58 2.23
C LYS A 138 -11.97 -16.72 1.29
N HIS A 139 -13.04 -16.54 0.51
CA HIS A 139 -13.59 -17.57 -0.40
C HIS A 139 -13.80 -18.95 0.27
N GLY A 140 -14.24 -18.97 1.54
CA GLY A 140 -14.48 -20.21 2.29
C GLY A 140 -13.23 -20.89 2.88
N VAL A 141 -12.05 -20.30 2.72
CA VAL A 141 -10.78 -20.81 3.27
C VAL A 141 -10.31 -19.90 4.39
N TYR A 142 -9.84 -20.49 5.50
CA TYR A 142 -9.25 -19.74 6.60
C TYR A 142 -7.85 -19.25 6.23
N VAL A 143 -7.66 -17.93 6.37
CA VAL A 143 -6.36 -17.25 6.22
C VAL A 143 -5.87 -16.88 7.63
N PRO A 144 -4.70 -17.36 8.07
CA PRO A 144 -4.12 -16.98 9.36
C PRO A 144 -3.79 -15.48 9.45
N GLY A 145 -3.73 -14.95 10.68
CA GLY A 145 -3.24 -13.60 10.91
C GLY A 145 -1.79 -13.45 10.43
N HIS A 146 -1.48 -12.31 9.81
CA HIS A 146 -0.18 -12.03 9.21
C HIS A 146 0.10 -10.51 9.16
N LEU A 147 1.26 -10.11 8.64
CA LEU A 147 1.66 -8.72 8.53
C LEU A 147 1.68 -8.27 7.05
N HIS A 148 1.12 -7.11 6.80
CA HIS A 148 1.36 -6.36 5.58
C HIS A 148 2.49 -5.35 5.79
N LEU A 149 3.55 -5.48 5.00
CA LEU A 149 4.64 -4.52 4.92
C LEU A 149 4.24 -3.49 3.86
N ASN A 150 3.52 -2.45 4.26
CA ASN A 150 2.82 -1.57 3.35
C ASN A 150 3.63 -0.32 2.98
N LEU A 151 3.66 -0.01 1.68
CA LEU A 151 4.18 1.25 1.16
C LEU A 151 3.04 2.03 0.50
N THR A 152 2.83 3.26 0.96
CA THR A 152 1.77 4.14 0.45
C THR A 152 2.33 5.17 -0.51
N TYR A 153 1.62 5.42 -1.62
CA TYR A 153 1.89 6.49 -2.58
C TYR A 153 0.72 7.45 -2.63
N VAL A 154 1.00 8.70 -3.03
CA VAL A 154 -0.02 9.75 -3.13
C VAL A 154 -0.31 10.08 -4.58
N PHE A 155 -1.60 10.03 -4.94
CA PHE A 155 -2.08 10.32 -6.29
C PHE A 155 -3.14 11.43 -6.26
N GLU A 156 -3.23 12.15 -7.38
CA GLU A 156 -4.28 13.11 -7.68
C GLU A 156 -5.17 12.55 -8.78
N ALA A 157 -6.48 12.69 -8.64
CA ALA A 157 -7.45 12.31 -9.67
C ALA A 157 -8.56 13.37 -9.79
N ASP A 158 -9.29 13.35 -10.91
CA ASP A 158 -10.46 14.23 -11.07
C ASP A 158 -11.66 13.61 -10.36
N ARG A 159 -12.18 14.31 -9.36
CA ARG A 159 -13.37 13.88 -8.62
C ARG A 159 -14.63 13.78 -9.46
N ASN A 160 -14.65 14.42 -10.63
CA ASN A 160 -15.79 14.34 -11.56
C ASN A 160 -15.72 13.12 -12.50
N ASP A 161 -14.58 12.41 -12.54
CA ASP A 161 -14.50 11.16 -13.26
C ASP A 161 -15.41 10.11 -12.61
N PRO A 162 -16.09 9.27 -13.41
CA PRO A 162 -16.95 8.24 -12.87
C PRO A 162 -16.14 7.21 -12.06
N VAL A 163 -16.68 6.81 -10.92
CA VAL A 163 -16.13 5.73 -10.10
C VAL A 163 -17.02 4.49 -10.21
N PHE A 164 -16.40 3.31 -10.15
CA PHE A 164 -17.07 2.03 -10.21
C PHE A 164 -16.65 1.17 -9.01
N VAL A 165 -17.49 0.22 -8.65
CA VAL A 165 -17.24 -0.71 -7.55
C VAL A 165 -16.74 -2.03 -8.11
N LYS A 166 -15.67 -2.58 -7.53
CA LYS A 166 -15.24 -3.96 -7.75
C LYS A 166 -16.04 -4.87 -6.79
N GLU A 167 -17.14 -5.43 -7.27
CA GLU A 167 -18.18 -6.08 -6.45
C GLU A 167 -17.68 -7.29 -5.62
N ASP A 168 -16.60 -7.93 -6.01
CA ASP A 168 -16.03 -9.08 -5.29
C ASP A 168 -15.24 -8.69 -4.03
N GLU A 169 -14.78 -7.45 -3.91
CA GLU A 169 -14.00 -6.96 -2.77
C GLU A 169 -14.67 -5.79 -2.04
N ASN A 170 -15.29 -4.89 -2.80
CA ASN A 170 -15.84 -3.65 -2.30
C ASN A 170 -17.34 -3.54 -2.59
N SER A 171 -18.08 -2.77 -1.80
CA SER A 171 -19.53 -2.51 -2.02
C SER A 171 -19.86 -1.03 -2.24
N ALA A 172 -18.88 -0.13 -2.08
CA ALA A 172 -19.03 1.28 -2.41
C ALA A 172 -17.66 1.92 -2.67
N VAL A 173 -17.62 2.93 -3.53
CA VAL A 173 -16.46 3.81 -3.75
C VAL A 173 -16.97 5.24 -3.73
N ASN A 174 -16.37 6.08 -2.89
CA ASN A 174 -16.83 7.46 -2.70
C ASN A 174 -15.68 8.43 -2.41
N TRP A 175 -15.90 9.67 -2.81
CA TRP A 175 -15.10 10.82 -2.41
C TRP A 175 -15.65 11.42 -1.11
N PHE A 176 -14.79 11.65 -0.13
CA PHE A 176 -15.13 12.28 1.14
C PHE A 176 -14.21 13.49 1.39
N ALA A 177 -14.71 14.52 2.07
CA ALA A 177 -13.83 15.54 2.60
C ALA A 177 -12.77 14.90 3.53
N LYS A 178 -11.55 15.44 3.60
CA LYS A 178 -10.41 14.85 4.33
C LYS A 178 -10.76 14.38 5.74
N GLN A 179 -11.49 15.19 6.50
CA GLN A 179 -11.88 14.84 7.86
C GLN A 179 -12.98 13.76 7.86
N GLU A 180 -13.94 13.87 6.95
CA GLU A 180 -15.00 12.88 6.79
C GLU A 180 -14.45 11.51 6.38
N ALA A 181 -13.44 11.47 5.49
CA ALA A 181 -12.77 10.24 5.08
C ALA A 181 -12.22 9.47 6.29
N ILE A 182 -11.61 10.17 7.26
CA ILE A 182 -11.13 9.56 8.50
C ILE A 182 -12.31 8.99 9.31
N GLU A 183 -13.39 9.75 9.44
CA GLU A 183 -14.55 9.37 10.26
C GLU A 183 -15.36 8.21 9.65
N LYS A 184 -15.32 8.03 8.33
CA LYS A 184 -15.96 6.91 7.61
C LYS A 184 -15.31 5.56 7.88
N SER A 185 -14.03 5.53 8.25
CA SER A 185 -13.39 4.28 8.66
C SER A 185 -13.87 3.85 10.05
N SER A 186 -14.20 2.58 10.21
CA SER A 186 -14.50 1.96 11.51
C SER A 186 -13.24 1.50 12.24
N GLU A 187 -12.09 1.51 11.58
CA GLU A 187 -10.82 1.01 12.10
C GLU A 187 -10.08 2.11 12.86
N GLU A 188 -10.19 2.09 14.20
CA GLU A 188 -9.67 3.17 15.06
C GLU A 188 -8.15 3.38 14.90
N TRP A 189 -7.38 2.30 14.73
CA TRP A 189 -5.94 2.39 14.50
C TRP A 189 -5.63 3.15 13.21
N PHE A 190 -6.31 2.81 12.11
CA PHE A 190 -6.14 3.50 10.83
C PHE A 190 -6.53 4.98 10.92
N ARG A 191 -7.64 5.28 11.57
CA ARG A 191 -8.10 6.67 11.77
C ARG A 191 -7.06 7.51 12.49
N THR A 192 -6.55 7.00 13.62
CA THR A 192 -5.70 7.77 14.54
C THR A 192 -4.23 7.80 14.13
N HIS A 193 -3.69 6.73 13.54
CA HIS A 193 -2.27 6.60 13.27
C HIS A 193 -1.90 6.66 11.79
N ILE A 194 -2.84 6.37 10.89
CA ILE A 194 -2.57 6.31 9.46
C ILE A 194 -3.22 7.50 8.73
N TYR A 195 -4.54 7.58 8.67
CA TYR A 195 -5.25 8.55 7.82
C TYR A 195 -5.03 10.00 8.25
N ASN A 196 -5.00 10.29 9.56
CA ASN A 196 -4.63 11.61 10.07
C ASN A 196 -3.21 12.01 9.60
N LYS A 197 -2.25 11.09 9.76
CA LYS A 197 -0.88 11.28 9.30
C LYS A 197 -0.79 11.55 7.80
N LEU A 198 -1.54 10.79 6.98
CA LEU A 198 -1.55 10.98 5.53
C LEU A 198 -2.09 12.35 5.12
N ASN A 199 -3.15 12.83 5.78
CA ASN A 199 -3.66 14.18 5.56
C ASN A 199 -2.66 15.26 5.96
N GLU A 200 -1.98 15.11 7.11
CA GLU A 200 -0.92 16.05 7.53
C GLU A 200 0.24 16.07 6.52
N LYS A 201 0.65 14.92 6.03
CA LYS A 201 1.71 14.80 5.00
C LYS A 201 1.28 15.42 3.66
N LEU A 202 0.01 15.29 3.28
CA LEU A 202 -0.54 15.94 2.09
C LEU A 202 -0.49 17.47 2.21
N GLU A 203 -0.84 18.03 3.37
CA GLU A 203 -0.73 19.46 3.65
C GLU A 203 0.71 19.96 3.58
N LEU A 204 1.67 19.19 4.10
CA LEU A 204 3.09 19.52 3.98
C LEU A 204 3.62 19.45 2.55
N LEU A 205 3.07 18.57 1.72
CA LEU A 205 3.40 18.50 0.29
C LEU A 205 2.95 19.78 -0.44
N ASP A 206 1.77 20.31 -0.11
CA ASP A 206 1.23 21.53 -0.70
C ASP A 206 2.01 22.78 -0.30
N GLN A 207 2.52 22.84 0.92
CA GLN A 207 3.34 23.97 1.39
C GLN A 207 4.71 24.07 0.70
N LYS A 208 5.16 23.02 0.00
CA LYS A 208 6.45 22.96 -0.71
C LYS A 208 6.35 23.33 -2.19
N LYS A 209 5.13 23.50 -2.71
CA LYS A 209 4.86 23.95 -4.08
C LYS A 209 4.92 25.48 -4.17
#